data_f5b5872a0ca47cc8f0fc18f06e5eb347
#
_entry.id   f5b5872a0ca47cc8f0fc18f06e5eb347
#
_cell.length_a   1.000
_cell.length_b   1.000
_cell.length_c   1.000
_cell.angle_alpha   90.00
_cell.angle_beta   90.00
_cell.angle_gamma   90.00
#
_symmetry.space_group_name_H-M   'P 1'
#
loop_
_entity.id
_entity.type
_entity.pdbx_description
1 polymer ?
#
loop_
_entity_poly.entity_id
_entity_poly.type
_entity_poly.pdbx_seq_one_letter_code
_entity_poly.pdbx_strand_id
1 'polypeptide(L)'
;KSVAGDTLCKMTIPSPSMLHLICCVRAEEYIPIERYQDMKDLYYDIAIAYQKVIRAFYDAGCRYLQLDDTSWGEFCDAEKRKTYKERGFDLDEIARSYVDMINLALEAKPEDMTVTMHICRGNFRSTWFSSGGYEPIAEILFGHCNVDGFFLEYDSERSGDFSPLRYIKDQKVVLGLITSKFPELEDKEDVKKRIEEAE
;
A
#
# COMPACT_ATOMS: atom_id res chain seq x y z
N LYS A 1 10.01 4.79 21.79
CA LYS A 1 10.28 3.55 22.54
C LYS A 1 10.56 3.81 24.02
N SER A 2 11.20 4.91 24.39
CA SER A 2 11.52 5.23 25.80
C SER A 2 10.29 5.29 26.73
N VAL A 3 9.11 5.65 26.21
CA VAL A 3 7.84 5.70 26.97
C VAL A 3 7.00 4.44 26.84
N ALA A 4 7.31 3.57 25.88
CA ALA A 4 6.53 2.35 25.62
C ALA A 4 7.04 1.12 26.39
N GLY A 5 8.20 1.22 27.05
CA GLY A 5 8.83 0.10 27.75
C GLY A 5 9.02 -1.10 26.82
N ASP A 6 8.46 -2.26 27.22
CA ASP A 6 8.54 -3.51 26.48
C ASP A 6 7.47 -3.66 25.39
N THR A 7 6.55 -2.69 25.27
CA THR A 7 5.50 -2.72 24.24
C THR A 7 6.09 -2.57 22.85
N LEU A 8 5.63 -3.40 21.92
CA LEU A 8 6.00 -3.30 20.51
C LEU A 8 5.53 -1.96 19.92
N CYS A 9 6.47 -1.18 19.42
CA CYS A 9 6.19 0.10 18.77
C CYS A 9 6.13 -0.10 17.26
N LYS A 10 5.06 0.36 16.64
CA LYS A 10 4.89 0.44 15.19
C LYS A 10 5.29 1.82 14.68
N MET A 11 6.08 1.87 13.63
CA MET A 11 6.42 3.09 12.89
C MET A 11 5.79 3.03 11.51
N THR A 12 5.32 4.17 11.01
CA THR A 12 4.69 4.29 9.69
C THR A 12 5.46 5.28 8.85
N ILE A 13 5.73 4.90 7.60
CA ILE A 13 6.36 5.76 6.59
C ILE A 13 5.64 5.60 5.24
N PRO A 14 5.72 6.57 4.32
CA PRO A 14 5.23 6.38 2.95
C PRO A 14 5.90 5.19 2.28
N SER A 15 5.15 4.48 1.43
CA SER A 15 5.69 3.40 0.59
C SER A 15 6.62 3.96 -0.51
N PRO A 16 7.62 3.20 -0.99
CA PRO A 16 8.48 3.64 -2.08
C PRO A 16 7.73 4.00 -3.37
N SER A 17 6.64 3.29 -3.69
CA SER A 17 5.74 3.56 -4.83
C SER A 17 5.14 4.97 -4.81
N MET A 18 4.89 5.52 -3.62
CA MET A 18 4.36 6.87 -3.45
C MET A 18 5.26 7.95 -4.05
N LEU A 19 6.59 7.77 -3.98
CA LEU A 19 7.53 8.74 -4.54
C LEU A 19 7.36 8.85 -6.06
N HIS A 20 7.33 7.72 -6.76
CA HIS A 20 7.12 7.70 -8.21
C HIS A 20 5.71 8.14 -8.59
N LEU A 21 4.68 7.66 -7.89
CA LEU A 21 3.30 8.06 -8.17
C LEU A 21 3.14 9.58 -8.15
N ILE A 22 3.59 10.23 -7.07
CA ILE A 22 3.40 11.66 -6.88
C ILE A 22 4.21 12.46 -7.89
N CYS A 23 5.47 12.11 -8.10
CA CYS A 23 6.38 12.91 -8.91
C CYS A 23 6.27 12.65 -10.41
N CYS A 24 5.91 11.42 -10.83
CA CYS A 24 5.99 11.02 -12.22
C CYS A 24 4.62 10.70 -12.83
N VAL A 25 3.71 10.07 -12.08
CA VAL A 25 2.42 9.63 -12.62
C VAL A 25 1.33 10.67 -12.40
N ARG A 26 1.22 11.18 -11.16
CA ARG A 26 0.21 12.17 -10.78
C ARG A 26 0.54 13.57 -11.31
N ALA A 27 1.81 13.94 -11.38
CA ALA A 27 2.25 15.22 -11.90
C ALA A 27 1.77 15.43 -13.35
N GLU A 28 1.35 16.65 -13.68
CA GLU A 28 0.91 16.97 -15.05
C GLU A 28 2.06 16.89 -16.05
N GLU A 29 3.24 17.32 -15.62
CA GLU A 29 4.48 17.25 -16.39
C GLU A 29 5.57 16.60 -15.54
N TYR A 30 6.23 15.59 -16.09
CA TYR A 30 7.43 15.01 -15.55
C TYR A 30 8.55 15.06 -16.59
N ILE A 31 9.63 15.75 -16.26
CA ILE A 31 10.82 15.80 -17.09
C ILE A 31 11.91 14.99 -16.37
N PRO A 32 12.25 13.78 -16.87
CA PRO A 32 13.28 12.97 -16.23
C PRO A 32 14.64 13.68 -16.32
N ILE A 33 15.39 13.65 -15.24
CA ILE A 33 16.79 14.09 -15.24
C ILE A 33 17.63 13.09 -16.06
N GLU A 34 18.84 13.50 -16.49
CA GLU A 34 19.72 12.68 -17.33
C GLU A 34 19.96 11.27 -16.75
N ARG A 35 20.11 11.16 -15.42
CA ARG A 35 20.28 9.87 -14.73
C ARG A 35 19.09 8.92 -14.86
N TYR A 36 17.87 9.43 -14.94
CA TYR A 36 16.63 8.64 -14.91
C TYR A 36 15.87 8.70 -16.21
N GLN A 37 16.58 8.56 -17.34
CA GLN A 37 15.95 8.41 -18.66
C GLN A 37 15.25 7.03 -18.79
N ASP A 38 15.77 6.00 -18.12
CA ASP A 38 15.07 4.73 -17.89
C ASP A 38 14.45 4.74 -16.47
N MET A 39 13.14 4.53 -16.39
CA MET A 39 12.42 4.45 -15.11
C MET A 39 12.92 3.31 -14.22
N LYS A 40 13.50 2.26 -14.78
CA LYS A 40 14.09 1.16 -14.01
C LYS A 40 15.23 1.64 -13.12
N ASP A 41 16.04 2.59 -13.58
CA ASP A 41 17.11 3.17 -12.76
C ASP A 41 16.53 3.95 -11.56
N LEU A 42 15.44 4.68 -11.76
CA LEU A 42 14.74 5.37 -10.70
C LEU A 42 14.14 4.40 -9.69
N TYR A 43 13.45 3.35 -10.13
CA TYR A 43 12.88 2.32 -9.24
C TYR A 43 13.96 1.63 -8.43
N TYR A 44 15.09 1.29 -9.07
CA TYR A 44 16.23 0.69 -8.39
C TYR A 44 16.80 1.61 -7.29
N ASP A 45 17.08 2.87 -7.62
CA ASP A 45 17.66 3.82 -6.65
C ASP A 45 16.70 4.09 -5.49
N ILE A 46 15.37 4.16 -5.73
CA ILE A 46 14.36 4.26 -4.67
C ILE A 46 14.41 3.01 -3.78
N ALA A 47 14.44 1.81 -4.36
CA ALA A 47 14.51 0.56 -3.60
C ALA A 47 15.76 0.51 -2.71
N ILE A 48 16.94 0.87 -3.24
CA ILE A 48 18.19 0.92 -2.49
C ILE A 48 18.15 1.98 -1.36
N ALA A 49 17.49 3.11 -1.60
CA ALA A 49 17.27 4.10 -0.54
C ALA A 49 16.39 3.53 0.59
N TYR A 50 15.33 2.79 0.24
CA TYR A 50 14.46 2.15 1.23
C TYR A 50 15.13 0.99 1.96
N GLN A 51 16.05 0.24 1.35
CA GLN A 51 16.90 -0.72 2.06
C GLN A 51 17.66 -0.04 3.21
N LYS A 52 18.26 1.13 2.94
CA LYS A 52 18.94 1.92 3.97
C LYS A 52 17.97 2.44 5.04
N VAL A 53 16.78 2.86 4.66
CA VAL A 53 15.72 3.31 5.58
C VAL A 53 15.29 2.18 6.50
N ILE A 54 14.98 0.99 5.96
CA ILE A 54 14.59 -0.19 6.75
C ILE A 54 15.70 -0.54 7.76
N ARG A 55 16.94 -0.57 7.32
CA ARG A 55 18.10 -0.84 8.19
C ARG A 55 18.24 0.21 9.29
N ALA A 56 18.11 1.50 8.96
CA ALA A 56 18.22 2.58 9.93
C ALA A 56 17.13 2.52 11.01
N PHE A 57 15.89 2.20 10.63
CA PHE A 57 14.82 1.97 11.60
C PHE A 57 15.08 0.75 12.48
N TYR A 58 15.57 -0.33 11.90
CA TYR A 58 15.94 -1.53 12.65
C TYR A 58 17.03 -1.23 13.69
N ASP A 59 18.10 -0.55 13.27
CA ASP A 59 19.23 -0.18 14.14
C ASP A 59 18.78 0.79 15.25
N ALA A 60 17.78 1.63 14.99
CA ALA A 60 17.13 2.47 16.01
C ALA A 60 16.18 1.68 16.95
N GLY A 61 16.07 0.35 16.77
CA GLY A 61 15.25 -0.53 17.60
C GLY A 61 13.81 -0.72 17.14
N CYS A 62 13.46 -0.29 15.93
CA CYS A 62 12.16 -0.60 15.34
C CYS A 62 12.10 -2.08 14.94
N ARG A 63 10.96 -2.74 15.26
CA ARG A 63 10.71 -4.14 14.89
C ARG A 63 9.38 -4.29 14.17
N TYR A 64 8.64 -3.20 14.00
CA TYR A 64 7.39 -3.17 13.26
C TYR A 64 7.30 -1.88 12.43
N LEU A 65 7.43 -2.01 11.12
CA LEU A 65 7.33 -0.91 10.16
C LEU A 65 6.08 -1.09 9.30
N GLN A 66 5.35 -0.02 9.05
CA GLN A 66 4.27 0.01 8.07
C GLN A 66 4.64 0.92 6.92
N LEU A 67 4.42 0.45 5.71
CA LEU A 67 4.46 1.23 4.47
C LEU A 67 3.05 1.73 4.17
N ASP A 68 2.83 3.05 4.18
CA ASP A 68 1.55 3.63 3.79
C ASP A 68 1.53 3.94 2.30
N ASP A 69 0.49 3.46 1.61
CA ASP A 69 0.43 3.54 0.17
C ASP A 69 -0.96 3.94 -0.34
N THR A 70 -1.07 5.07 -1.03
CA THR A 70 -2.28 5.48 -1.74
C THR A 70 -2.25 5.12 -3.22
N SER A 71 -1.09 4.70 -3.78
CA SER A 71 -0.96 4.34 -5.20
C SER A 71 -1.93 3.23 -5.58
N TRP A 72 -1.98 2.19 -4.76
CA TRP A 72 -2.85 1.05 -4.98
C TRP A 72 -4.34 1.41 -4.90
N GLY A 73 -4.69 2.35 -4.01
CA GLY A 73 -6.04 2.91 -3.96
C GLY A 73 -6.44 3.61 -5.27
N GLU A 74 -5.52 4.37 -5.86
CA GLU A 74 -5.75 5.01 -7.17
C GLU A 74 -5.81 4.00 -8.32
N PHE A 75 -5.02 2.94 -8.25
CA PHE A 75 -5.03 1.86 -9.25
C PHE A 75 -6.27 0.96 -9.15
N CYS A 76 -7.01 1.00 -8.05
CA CYS A 76 -8.34 0.41 -7.93
C CYS A 76 -9.46 1.27 -8.54
N ASP A 77 -9.25 2.58 -8.67
CA ASP A 77 -10.27 3.54 -9.07
C ASP A 77 -10.42 3.58 -10.60
N ALA A 78 -11.62 3.23 -11.10
CA ALA A 78 -11.87 3.11 -12.53
C ALA A 78 -11.67 4.43 -13.29
N GLU A 79 -12.08 5.57 -12.70
CA GLU A 79 -11.92 6.88 -13.35
C GLU A 79 -10.47 7.31 -13.38
N LYS A 80 -9.71 7.06 -12.31
CA LYS A 80 -8.27 7.35 -12.28
C LYS A 80 -7.51 6.45 -13.25
N ARG A 81 -7.82 5.15 -13.30
CA ARG A 81 -7.25 4.22 -14.29
C ARG A 81 -7.47 4.72 -15.72
N LYS A 82 -8.68 5.17 -16.03
CA LYS A 82 -9.02 5.74 -17.33
C LYS A 82 -8.17 6.98 -17.62
N THR A 83 -8.13 7.95 -16.70
CA THR A 83 -7.35 9.18 -16.84
C THR A 83 -5.87 8.90 -17.06
N TYR A 84 -5.27 8.00 -16.29
CA TYR A 84 -3.85 7.65 -16.46
C TYR A 84 -3.58 6.95 -17.80
N LYS A 85 -4.48 6.06 -18.21
CA LYS A 85 -4.38 5.41 -19.52
C LYS A 85 -4.46 6.41 -20.69
N GLU A 86 -5.37 7.39 -20.60
CA GLU A 86 -5.47 8.48 -21.61
C GLU A 86 -4.20 9.33 -21.66
N ARG A 87 -3.46 9.43 -20.56
CA ARG A 87 -2.14 10.06 -20.48
C ARG A 87 -0.99 9.16 -20.95
N GLY A 88 -1.27 7.93 -21.37
CA GLY A 88 -0.28 6.99 -21.92
C GLY A 88 0.39 6.09 -20.88
N PHE A 89 -0.09 6.04 -19.65
CA PHE A 89 0.45 5.15 -18.62
C PHE A 89 -0.16 3.73 -18.71
N ASP A 90 0.69 2.71 -18.72
CA ASP A 90 0.29 1.32 -18.47
C ASP A 90 0.37 1.05 -16.96
N LEU A 91 -0.79 1.08 -16.30
CA LEU A 91 -0.85 0.93 -14.84
C LEU A 91 -0.51 -0.48 -14.36
N ASP A 92 -0.71 -1.49 -15.20
CA ASP A 92 -0.37 -2.87 -14.82
C ASP A 92 1.15 -3.09 -14.90
N GLU A 93 1.84 -2.47 -15.87
CA GLU A 93 3.30 -2.44 -15.92
C GLU A 93 3.88 -1.67 -14.73
N ILE A 94 3.33 -0.50 -14.43
CA ILE A 94 3.75 0.31 -13.27
C ILE A 94 3.51 -0.46 -11.96
N ALA A 95 2.37 -1.14 -11.82
CA ALA A 95 2.05 -1.93 -10.63
C ALA A 95 3.06 -3.07 -10.42
N ARG A 96 3.45 -3.79 -11.47
CA ARG A 96 4.51 -4.81 -11.39
C ARG A 96 5.84 -4.19 -10.97
N SER A 97 6.22 -3.07 -11.58
CA SER A 97 7.44 -2.35 -11.21
C SER A 97 7.43 -1.89 -9.75
N TYR A 98 6.27 -1.50 -9.21
CA TYR A 98 6.13 -1.15 -7.80
C TYR A 98 6.31 -2.35 -6.88
N VAL A 99 5.74 -3.50 -7.23
CA VAL A 99 5.96 -4.74 -6.47
C VAL A 99 7.44 -5.13 -6.48
N ASP A 100 8.10 -5.10 -7.64
CA ASP A 100 9.53 -5.42 -7.76
C ASP A 100 10.39 -4.45 -6.93
N MET A 101 10.10 -3.16 -6.98
CA MET A 101 10.78 -2.12 -6.18
C MET A 101 10.60 -2.33 -4.68
N ILE A 102 9.37 -2.64 -4.24
CA ILE A 102 9.07 -2.91 -2.82
C ILE A 102 9.77 -4.19 -2.37
N ASN A 103 9.71 -5.26 -3.16
CA ASN A 103 10.38 -6.52 -2.85
C ASN A 103 11.90 -6.34 -2.75
N LEU A 104 12.51 -5.60 -3.67
CA LEU A 104 13.93 -5.27 -3.60
C LEU A 104 14.27 -4.45 -2.34
N ALA A 105 13.43 -3.51 -1.95
CA ALA A 105 13.60 -2.77 -0.70
C ALA A 105 13.54 -3.70 0.53
N LEU A 106 12.64 -4.69 0.51
CA LEU A 106 12.44 -5.65 1.60
C LEU A 106 13.59 -6.65 1.76
N GLU A 107 14.48 -6.82 0.77
CA GLU A 107 15.67 -7.68 0.92
C GLU A 107 16.59 -7.25 2.09
N ALA A 108 16.53 -5.99 2.49
CA ALA A 108 17.27 -5.50 3.67
C ALA A 108 16.54 -5.74 5.00
N LYS A 109 15.31 -6.27 4.97
CA LYS A 109 14.50 -6.54 6.17
C LYS A 109 15.14 -7.66 6.99
N PRO A 110 15.49 -7.42 8.28
CA PRO A 110 15.91 -8.49 9.18
C PRO A 110 14.75 -9.45 9.47
N GLU A 111 15.08 -10.70 9.78
CA GLU A 111 14.12 -11.78 10.03
C GLU A 111 13.16 -11.47 11.20
N ASP A 112 13.65 -10.81 12.24
CA ASP A 112 12.89 -10.42 13.44
C ASP A 112 12.16 -9.07 13.30
N MET A 113 12.09 -8.50 12.10
CA MET A 113 11.35 -7.28 11.79
C MET A 113 10.11 -7.58 10.96
N THR A 114 8.96 -7.09 11.41
CA THR A 114 7.71 -7.14 10.64
C THR A 114 7.56 -5.89 9.79
N VAL A 115 7.28 -6.04 8.49
CA VAL A 115 6.97 -4.96 7.57
C VAL A 115 5.61 -5.21 6.93
N THR A 116 4.66 -4.32 7.19
CA THR A 116 3.30 -4.40 6.63
C THR A 116 3.03 -3.24 5.68
N MET A 117 2.00 -3.37 4.87
CA MET A 117 1.53 -2.31 3.99
C MET A 117 0.09 -1.93 4.33
N HIS A 118 -0.19 -0.63 4.43
CA HIS A 118 -1.55 -0.11 4.46
C HIS A 118 -1.90 0.49 3.10
N ILE A 119 -3.04 0.08 2.55
CA ILE A 119 -3.58 0.66 1.32
C ILE A 119 -4.62 1.71 1.71
N CYS A 120 -4.20 2.96 1.60
CA CYS A 120 -5.05 4.10 1.90
C CYS A 120 -5.86 4.52 0.66
N ARG A 121 -7.11 4.90 0.91
CA ARG A 121 -7.98 5.51 -0.12
C ARG A 121 -8.16 7.01 0.05
N GLY A 122 -7.37 7.61 0.91
CA GLY A 122 -7.46 9.00 1.32
C GLY A 122 -8.40 9.22 2.51
N ASN A 123 -8.04 10.15 3.35
CA ASN A 123 -8.85 10.56 4.51
C ASN A 123 -8.62 12.04 4.80
N PHE A 124 -9.48 12.90 4.28
CA PHE A 124 -9.47 14.32 4.54
C PHE A 124 -10.89 14.83 4.74
N ARG A 125 -11.17 15.40 5.92
CA ARG A 125 -12.49 15.93 6.29
C ARG A 125 -13.63 14.93 6.08
N SER A 126 -13.44 13.68 6.55
CA SER A 126 -14.40 12.59 6.42
C SER A 126 -14.74 12.20 4.97
N THR A 127 -13.83 12.43 4.02
CA THR A 127 -13.97 12.04 2.62
C THR A 127 -12.78 11.20 2.17
N TRP A 128 -12.87 10.63 0.97
CA TRP A 128 -11.85 9.79 0.34
C TRP A 128 -11.40 10.37 -0.99
N PHE A 129 -10.26 9.92 -1.46
CA PHE A 129 -9.65 10.38 -2.70
C PHE A 129 -9.81 9.38 -3.85
N SER A 130 -9.96 8.08 -3.54
CA SER A 130 -10.15 7.00 -4.52
C SER A 130 -11.15 5.97 -4.02
N SER A 131 -11.79 5.26 -4.96
CA SER A 131 -12.76 4.20 -4.71
C SER A 131 -12.52 3.02 -5.67
N GLY A 132 -13.24 1.92 -5.45
CA GLY A 132 -13.12 0.70 -6.26
C GLY A 132 -12.59 -0.49 -5.46
N GLY A 133 -13.02 -1.70 -5.81
CA GLY A 133 -12.54 -2.95 -5.23
C GLY A 133 -11.10 -3.24 -5.61
N TYR A 134 -10.46 -4.15 -4.87
CA TYR A 134 -9.03 -4.47 -5.07
C TYR A 134 -8.75 -5.35 -6.29
N GLU A 135 -9.77 -5.88 -6.97
CA GLU A 135 -9.61 -6.82 -8.08
C GLU A 135 -8.59 -6.39 -9.14
N PRO A 136 -8.53 -5.09 -9.60
CA PRO A 136 -7.60 -4.68 -10.63
C PRO A 136 -6.11 -4.82 -10.27
N ILE A 137 -5.80 -4.91 -8.98
CA ILE A 137 -4.41 -4.97 -8.49
C ILE A 137 -4.11 -6.27 -7.74
N ALA A 138 -5.13 -7.08 -7.45
CA ALA A 138 -5.04 -8.17 -6.48
C ALA A 138 -3.99 -9.21 -6.85
N GLU A 139 -4.01 -9.71 -8.08
CA GLU A 139 -3.02 -10.70 -8.53
C GLU A 139 -1.60 -10.15 -8.44
N ILE A 140 -1.39 -8.90 -8.89
CA ILE A 140 -0.07 -8.27 -8.92
C ILE A 140 0.42 -8.00 -7.49
N LEU A 141 -0.40 -7.32 -6.69
CA LEU A 141 0.01 -6.89 -5.36
C LEU A 141 -0.03 -8.04 -4.34
N PHE A 142 -1.20 -8.64 -4.13
CA PHE A 142 -1.37 -9.66 -3.09
C PHE A 142 -0.64 -10.95 -3.43
N GLY A 143 -0.58 -11.30 -4.74
CA GLY A 143 0.08 -12.51 -5.20
C GLY A 143 1.61 -12.45 -5.21
N HIS A 144 2.21 -11.24 -5.24
CA HIS A 144 3.65 -11.11 -5.49
C HIS A 144 4.40 -10.18 -4.55
N CYS A 145 3.74 -9.36 -3.73
CA CYS A 145 4.42 -8.48 -2.78
C CYS A 145 4.78 -9.22 -1.49
N ASN A 146 6.03 -9.12 -1.07
CA ASN A 146 6.62 -9.89 0.04
C ASN A 146 6.51 -9.19 1.41
N VAL A 147 5.51 -8.33 1.60
CA VAL A 147 5.20 -7.80 2.94
C VAL A 147 4.64 -8.88 3.86
N ASP A 148 4.82 -8.73 5.17
CA ASP A 148 4.31 -9.70 6.15
C ASP A 148 2.79 -9.61 6.35
N GLY A 149 2.16 -8.52 5.89
CA GLY A 149 0.71 -8.36 5.96
C GLY A 149 0.20 -7.07 5.36
N PHE A 150 -1.11 -7.05 5.13
CA PHE A 150 -1.83 -5.93 4.55
C PHE A 150 -2.89 -5.39 5.51
N PHE A 151 -2.99 -4.06 5.60
CA PHE A 151 -4.09 -3.33 6.23
C PHE A 151 -4.96 -2.78 5.10
N LEU A 152 -6.16 -3.32 4.95
CA LEU A 152 -7.04 -3.06 3.81
C LEU A 152 -8.32 -2.37 4.27
N GLU A 153 -8.73 -1.31 3.56
CA GLU A 153 -10.01 -0.64 3.80
C GLU A 153 -11.15 -1.44 3.18
N TYR A 154 -12.09 -1.86 4.01
CA TYR A 154 -13.33 -2.54 3.66
C TYR A 154 -14.54 -1.97 4.44
N ASP A 155 -14.48 -0.69 4.78
CA ASP A 155 -15.43 0.00 5.62
C ASP A 155 -16.76 0.35 4.93
N SER A 156 -16.86 0.18 3.60
CA SER A 156 -18.08 0.45 2.83
C SER A 156 -18.04 -0.23 1.46
N GLU A 157 -19.16 -0.22 0.74
CA GLU A 157 -19.30 -0.78 -0.61
C GLU A 157 -18.30 -0.19 -1.63
N ARG A 158 -17.77 1.01 -1.40
CA ARG A 158 -16.75 1.64 -2.25
C ARG A 158 -15.46 0.82 -2.36
N SER A 159 -15.22 -0.09 -1.43
CA SER A 159 -14.02 -0.94 -1.38
C SER A 159 -14.22 -2.31 -2.06
N GLY A 160 -15.42 -2.58 -2.59
CA GLY A 160 -15.74 -3.86 -3.23
C GLY A 160 -15.93 -5.00 -2.24
N ASP A 161 -15.87 -6.23 -2.75
CA ASP A 161 -16.01 -7.46 -2.00
C ASP A 161 -14.65 -8.07 -1.60
N PHE A 162 -14.68 -9.23 -0.93
CA PHE A 162 -13.50 -9.92 -0.44
C PHE A 162 -12.88 -10.90 -1.45
N SER A 163 -13.44 -11.08 -2.64
CA SER A 163 -12.93 -12.00 -3.66
C SER A 163 -11.46 -11.78 -4.03
N PRO A 164 -10.92 -10.53 -4.02
CA PRO A 164 -9.51 -10.29 -4.26
C PRO A 164 -8.56 -10.93 -3.26
N LEU A 165 -9.03 -11.25 -2.03
CA LEU A 165 -8.22 -11.89 -0.99
C LEU A 165 -7.77 -13.31 -1.36
N ARG A 166 -8.37 -13.95 -2.36
CA ARG A 166 -7.95 -15.27 -2.90
C ARG A 166 -6.49 -15.30 -3.39
N TYR A 167 -5.89 -14.14 -3.66
CA TYR A 167 -4.48 -14.03 -4.05
C TYR A 167 -3.52 -13.93 -2.85
N ILE A 168 -4.03 -13.73 -1.64
CA ILE A 168 -3.24 -13.75 -0.41
C ILE A 168 -2.70 -15.17 -0.19
N LYS A 169 -1.44 -15.28 0.20
CA LYS A 169 -0.76 -16.57 0.47
C LYS A 169 -0.49 -16.71 1.97
N ASP A 170 0.64 -16.18 2.41
CA ASP A 170 1.10 -16.28 3.80
C ASP A 170 0.98 -14.96 4.57
N GLN A 171 0.62 -13.87 3.87
CA GLN A 171 0.49 -12.54 4.46
C GLN A 171 -0.72 -12.48 5.40
N LYS A 172 -0.56 -11.80 6.52
CA LYS A 172 -1.68 -11.48 7.41
C LYS A 172 -2.53 -10.35 6.82
N VAL A 173 -3.85 -10.47 6.96
CA VAL A 173 -4.78 -9.42 6.53
C VAL A 173 -5.45 -8.80 7.75
N VAL A 174 -5.45 -7.47 7.81
CA VAL A 174 -6.22 -6.69 8.75
C VAL A 174 -7.35 -6.00 7.98
N LEU A 175 -8.58 -6.41 8.26
CA LEU A 175 -9.78 -5.86 7.63
C LEU A 175 -10.21 -4.58 8.35
N GLY A 176 -10.13 -3.46 7.66
CA GLY A 176 -10.63 -2.17 8.12
C GLY A 176 -12.14 -2.07 7.88
N LEU A 177 -12.94 -2.64 8.77
CA LEU A 177 -14.40 -2.72 8.65
C LEU A 177 -15.13 -1.55 9.32
N ILE A 178 -14.43 -0.80 10.18
CA ILE A 178 -14.99 0.33 10.92
C ILE A 178 -14.57 1.62 10.23
N THR A 179 -15.56 2.44 9.84
CA THR A 179 -15.28 3.68 9.12
C THR A 179 -14.94 4.84 10.06
N SER A 180 -14.07 5.73 9.59
CA SER A 180 -13.86 7.05 10.18
C SER A 180 -14.54 8.19 9.39
N LYS A 181 -15.36 7.84 8.39
CA LYS A 181 -15.98 8.81 7.46
C LYS A 181 -17.33 9.32 7.96
N PHE A 182 -18.04 8.48 8.73
CA PHE A 182 -19.36 8.75 9.24
C PHE A 182 -19.39 8.54 10.76
N PRO A 183 -20.24 9.26 11.51
CA PRO A 183 -20.30 9.17 12.98
C PRO A 183 -21.15 8.00 13.49
N GLU A 184 -21.90 7.33 12.61
CA GLU A 184 -22.76 6.21 12.97
C GLU A 184 -21.91 5.01 13.40
N LEU A 185 -22.32 4.36 14.48
CA LEU A 185 -21.68 3.14 14.95
C LEU A 185 -22.17 1.97 14.10
N GLU A 186 -21.24 1.17 13.61
CA GLU A 186 -21.56 -0.04 12.86
C GLU A 186 -22.29 -1.07 13.73
N ASP A 187 -23.22 -1.82 13.12
CA ASP A 187 -23.87 -2.94 13.79
C ASP A 187 -22.88 -4.08 14.01
N LYS A 188 -22.87 -4.62 15.22
CA LYS A 188 -21.91 -5.66 15.62
C LYS A 188 -22.11 -6.96 14.85
N GLU A 189 -23.34 -7.34 14.54
CA GLU A 189 -23.64 -8.57 13.82
C GLU A 189 -23.29 -8.42 12.32
N ASP A 190 -23.46 -7.23 11.74
CA ASP A 190 -23.00 -6.94 10.39
C ASP A 190 -21.47 -7.02 10.28
N VAL A 191 -20.73 -6.48 11.26
CA VAL A 191 -19.27 -6.59 11.29
C VAL A 191 -18.82 -8.06 11.40
N LYS A 192 -19.46 -8.86 12.26
CA LYS A 192 -19.15 -10.29 12.36
C LYS A 192 -19.40 -11.04 11.06
N LYS A 193 -20.57 -10.81 10.45
CA LYS A 193 -20.91 -11.40 9.16
C LYS A 193 -19.88 -11.08 8.09
N ARG A 194 -19.40 -9.84 8.03
CA ARG A 194 -18.35 -9.46 7.09
C ARG A 194 -16.99 -10.11 7.37
N ILE A 195 -16.67 -10.41 8.63
CA ILE A 195 -15.48 -11.20 8.97
C ILE A 195 -15.64 -12.63 8.44
N GLU A 196 -16.80 -13.26 8.66
CA GLU A 196 -17.11 -14.61 8.16
C GLU A 196 -17.10 -14.69 6.61
N GLU A 197 -17.53 -13.63 5.93
CA GLU A 197 -17.49 -13.54 4.46
C GLU A 197 -16.05 -13.46 3.90
N ALA A 198 -15.09 -12.99 4.70
CA ALA A 198 -13.71 -12.80 4.30
C ALA A 198 -12.81 -14.04 4.58
N GLU A 199 -13.30 -15.00 5.36
CA GLU A 199 -12.62 -16.28 5.67
C GLU A 199 -12.77 -17.30 4.54
#